data_45a6ef56db9f2a0c62dbdf7d51198614
#
_entry.id   45a6ef56db9f2a0c62dbdf7d51198614
#
_cell.length_a   1.000
_cell.length_b   1.000
_cell.length_c   1.000
_cell.angle_alpha   90.00
_cell.angle_beta   90.00
_cell.angle_gamma   90.00
#
_symmetry.space_group_name_H-M   'P 1'
#
loop_
_entity.id
_entity.type
_entity.pdbx_description
1 polymer ?
#
loop_
_entity_poly.entity_id
_entity_poly.type
_entity_poly.pdbx_seq_one_letter_code
_entity_poly.pdbx_strand_id
1 'polypeptide(L)'
;MRSADNRIPFSFYPLLVNQKAAYLFTTPPMFDVGSDEVNQRVAATLGDTYAQNCKQLCVEASNAGIAWLHYWKDERKGFRYAVVPSVQIIPVWSQKLDKELLAVLRVYTDFDESGDTWNIYEYWTASECQAFQVRSDDTRLTGLAPCPMFTDFYVTGASEDGSIMPHPYGCVPFIPFCNNNTVSSNLSAVKQLIDTYDKTFSGFVDDLEDIQEVILVLTNYGGEDMKALMDSLKYYKAISLDSAGDGDHSGISTLSIEIPVDARDKLLEITRKAIFSMGQGVDPEQQGLKGTSGEAMKFLYALLEMKAGLMETEFRLGFNQLIRAILNDAGMGANAITQTWTRTSIRNDAELTDMCAKSVGIVSSKTILKNHPFVESVEQEERELAHEKSTDDDVFPLEREPAKEAEEGGGQDV
;
A
#
# COMPACT_ATOMS: atom_id res chain seq x y z
N MET A 1 -20.57 -20.66 -34.38
CA MET A 1 -19.84 -19.42 -34.09
C MET A 1 -19.46 -19.46 -32.61
N ARG A 2 -18.19 -19.31 -32.27
CA ARG A 2 -17.75 -19.03 -30.86
C ARG A 2 -17.89 -17.52 -30.71
N SER A 3 -18.78 -17.03 -29.85
CA SER A 3 -18.75 -15.63 -29.45
C SER A 3 -17.48 -15.37 -28.64
N ALA A 4 -16.84 -14.26 -28.87
CA ALA A 4 -15.72 -13.83 -28.04
C ALA A 4 -16.15 -13.77 -26.56
N ASP A 5 -15.27 -14.14 -25.62
CA ASP A 5 -15.50 -14.05 -24.16
C ASP A 5 -14.18 -13.61 -23.52
N ASN A 6 -13.84 -12.35 -23.75
CA ASN A 6 -12.64 -11.75 -23.18
C ASN A 6 -12.92 -11.32 -21.74
N ARG A 7 -11.97 -11.60 -20.85
CA ARG A 7 -12.03 -11.22 -19.43
C ARG A 7 -10.75 -10.54 -19.06
N ILE A 8 -10.67 -9.24 -19.30
CA ILE A 8 -9.46 -8.44 -19.13
C ILE A 8 -9.56 -7.66 -17.84
N PRO A 9 -8.84 -8.04 -16.78
CA PRO A 9 -8.84 -7.32 -15.52
C PRO A 9 -7.84 -6.15 -15.55
N PHE A 10 -8.22 -5.02 -14.99
CA PHE A 10 -7.35 -3.88 -14.76
C PHE A 10 -6.90 -3.81 -13.31
N SER A 11 -5.60 -3.63 -13.10
CA SER A 11 -4.97 -3.62 -11.77
C SER A 11 -5.11 -2.26 -11.05
N PHE A 12 -6.30 -1.63 -11.08
CA PHE A 12 -6.52 -0.36 -10.39
C PHE A 12 -6.41 -0.47 -8.88
N TYR A 13 -6.97 -1.53 -8.29
CA TYR A 13 -6.98 -1.69 -6.85
C TYR A 13 -5.57 -1.87 -6.26
N PRO A 14 -4.72 -2.78 -6.77
CA PRO A 14 -3.32 -2.86 -6.36
C PRO A 14 -2.57 -1.54 -6.49
N LEU A 15 -2.82 -0.77 -7.56
CA LEU A 15 -2.21 0.54 -7.75
C LEU A 15 -2.59 1.52 -6.64
N LEU A 16 -3.88 1.63 -6.29
CA LEU A 16 -4.38 2.48 -5.23
C LEU A 16 -3.83 2.11 -3.84
N VAL A 17 -3.68 0.81 -3.57
CA VAL A 17 -3.09 0.31 -2.31
C VAL A 17 -1.60 0.61 -2.26
N ASN A 18 -0.87 0.36 -3.35
CA ASN A 18 0.56 0.62 -3.44
C ASN A 18 0.90 2.11 -3.34
N GLN A 19 0.08 3.00 -3.93
CA GLN A 19 0.22 4.45 -3.77
C GLN A 19 0.14 4.84 -2.28
N LYS A 20 -0.85 4.32 -1.54
CA LYS A 20 -0.99 4.59 -0.11
C LYS A 20 0.18 4.04 0.70
N ALA A 21 0.59 2.80 0.44
CA ALA A 21 1.70 2.16 1.15
C ALA A 21 3.04 2.87 0.90
N ALA A 22 3.30 3.26 -0.35
CA ALA A 22 4.49 4.03 -0.70
C ALA A 22 4.45 5.44 -0.06
N TYR A 23 3.30 6.09 -0.05
CA TYR A 23 3.15 7.42 0.51
C TYR A 23 3.37 7.46 2.03
N LEU A 24 2.82 6.49 2.78
CA LEU A 24 2.91 6.43 4.24
C LEU A 24 4.24 5.87 4.75
N PHE A 25 4.81 4.88 4.05
CA PHE A 25 5.92 4.06 4.53
C PHE A 25 7.13 4.08 3.61
N THR A 26 7.39 5.19 2.93
CA THR A 26 8.70 5.44 2.29
C THR A 26 9.77 5.48 3.35
N THR A 27 9.52 6.21 4.43
CA THR A 27 10.31 6.16 5.65
C THR A 27 9.43 5.55 6.75
N PRO A 28 9.84 4.43 7.37
CA PRO A 28 9.08 3.84 8.45
C PRO A 28 9.03 4.79 9.66
N PRO A 29 7.97 4.75 10.49
CA PRO A 29 7.86 5.58 11.68
C PRO A 29 9.02 5.37 12.65
N MET A 30 9.53 6.46 13.23
CA MET A 30 10.54 6.44 14.28
C MET A 30 9.90 6.67 15.63
N PHE A 31 10.51 6.13 16.68
CA PHE A 31 10.00 6.20 18.06
C PHE A 31 11.02 6.86 18.98
N ASP A 32 10.52 7.76 19.81
CA ASP A 32 11.27 8.35 20.90
C ASP A 32 10.53 8.08 22.22
N VAL A 33 11.21 7.39 23.13
CA VAL A 33 10.72 7.05 24.49
C VAL A 33 11.41 7.87 25.60
N GLY A 34 12.16 8.91 25.21
CA GLY A 34 12.81 9.85 26.13
C GLY A 34 14.20 9.42 26.60
N SER A 35 14.79 8.38 26.00
CA SER A 35 16.16 7.93 26.31
C SER A 35 16.82 7.36 25.06
N ASP A 36 17.96 7.90 24.67
CA ASP A 36 18.70 7.46 23.48
C ASP A 36 19.11 5.98 23.55
N GLU A 37 19.52 5.48 24.71
CA GLU A 37 19.88 4.07 24.90
C GLU A 37 18.68 3.16 24.66
N VAL A 38 17.51 3.54 25.19
CA VAL A 38 16.26 2.79 24.99
C VAL A 38 15.79 2.87 23.54
N ASN A 39 15.92 4.04 22.91
CA ASN A 39 15.59 4.24 21.49
C ASN A 39 16.44 3.34 20.59
N GLN A 40 17.75 3.24 20.83
CA GLN A 40 18.65 2.34 20.10
C GLN A 40 18.27 0.88 20.30
N ARG A 41 17.90 0.48 21.52
CA ARG A 41 17.44 -0.89 21.80
C ARG A 41 16.14 -1.22 21.08
N VAL A 42 15.17 -0.31 21.07
CA VAL A 42 13.91 -0.45 20.31
C VAL A 42 14.21 -0.61 18.83
N ALA A 43 15.07 0.25 18.27
CA ALA A 43 15.44 0.19 16.85
C ALA A 43 16.13 -1.15 16.50
N ALA A 44 17.05 -1.62 17.35
CA ALA A 44 17.72 -2.92 17.18
C ALA A 44 16.72 -4.10 17.24
N THR A 45 15.71 -4.03 18.11
CA THR A 45 14.69 -5.07 18.24
C THR A 45 13.72 -5.07 17.06
N LEU A 46 13.37 -3.89 16.51
CA LEU A 46 12.58 -3.78 15.28
C LEU A 46 13.30 -4.39 14.09
N GLY A 47 14.62 -4.23 14.00
CA GLY A 47 15.50 -4.92 13.03
C GLY A 47 15.26 -4.49 11.58
N ASP A 48 15.97 -5.17 10.66
CA ASP A 48 16.03 -4.81 9.24
C ASP A 48 14.71 -5.01 8.50
N THR A 49 13.85 -5.91 8.97
CA THR A 49 12.56 -6.21 8.33
C THR A 49 11.45 -5.21 8.69
N TYR A 50 11.72 -4.25 9.58
CA TYR A 50 10.72 -3.32 10.08
C TYR A 50 10.02 -2.52 8.96
N ALA A 51 10.79 -1.95 8.03
CA ALA A 51 10.24 -1.20 6.91
C ALA A 51 9.34 -2.06 5.99
N GLN A 52 9.72 -3.32 5.77
CA GLN A 52 8.93 -4.29 5.01
C GLN A 52 7.62 -4.59 5.74
N ASN A 53 7.69 -4.87 7.04
CA ASN A 53 6.51 -5.18 7.86
C ASN A 53 5.53 -3.99 7.89
N CYS A 54 6.00 -2.74 7.96
CA CYS A 54 5.14 -1.56 7.88
C CYS A 54 4.33 -1.50 6.58
N LYS A 55 4.98 -1.75 5.44
CA LYS A 55 4.31 -1.78 4.13
C LYS A 55 3.33 -2.95 4.03
N GLN A 56 3.72 -4.13 4.51
CA GLN A 56 2.86 -5.30 4.53
C GLN A 56 1.61 -5.08 5.38
N LEU A 57 1.75 -4.51 6.60
CA LEU A 57 0.61 -4.13 7.45
C LEU A 57 -0.33 -3.17 6.73
N CYS A 58 0.21 -2.17 6.00
CA CYS A 58 -0.61 -1.23 5.22
C CYS A 58 -1.41 -1.94 4.12
N VAL A 59 -0.80 -2.86 3.39
CA VAL A 59 -1.47 -3.63 2.33
C VAL A 59 -2.55 -4.53 2.93
N GLU A 60 -2.22 -5.30 3.97
CA GLU A 60 -3.16 -6.19 4.65
C GLU A 60 -4.35 -5.43 5.24
N ALA A 61 -4.11 -4.33 5.95
CA ALA A 61 -5.17 -3.50 6.48
C ALA A 61 -6.05 -2.89 5.38
N SER A 62 -5.46 -2.48 4.25
CA SER A 62 -6.21 -1.97 3.10
C SER A 62 -7.13 -3.01 2.50
N ASN A 63 -6.67 -4.28 2.44
CA ASN A 63 -7.42 -5.39 1.85
C ASN A 63 -8.51 -5.91 2.78
N ALA A 64 -8.18 -6.15 4.05
CA ALA A 64 -9.09 -6.79 5.01
C ALA A 64 -9.83 -5.80 5.93
N GLY A 65 -9.43 -4.51 5.92
CA GLY A 65 -9.92 -3.52 6.89
C GLY A 65 -9.11 -3.49 8.19
N ILE A 66 -8.42 -4.58 8.52
CA ILE A 66 -7.56 -4.75 9.69
C ILE A 66 -6.40 -5.67 9.33
N ALA A 67 -5.20 -5.32 9.78
CA ALA A 67 -4.02 -6.16 9.73
C ALA A 67 -3.61 -6.60 11.13
N TRP A 68 -2.85 -7.66 11.21
CA TRP A 68 -2.45 -8.26 12.48
C TRP A 68 -0.95 -8.44 12.55
N LEU A 69 -0.37 -8.08 13.69
CA LEU A 69 1.00 -8.38 14.04
C LEU A 69 0.98 -9.29 15.26
N HIS A 70 1.65 -10.43 15.17
CA HIS A 70 1.87 -11.33 16.30
C HIS A 70 3.30 -11.17 16.81
N TYR A 71 3.48 -11.20 18.12
CA TYR A 71 4.80 -11.18 18.75
C TYR A 71 4.96 -12.32 19.74
N TRP A 72 6.20 -12.80 19.86
CA TRP A 72 6.55 -13.89 20.75
C TRP A 72 7.99 -13.75 21.24
N LYS A 73 8.35 -14.52 22.25
CA LYS A 73 9.71 -14.61 22.73
C LYS A 73 10.33 -15.93 22.29
N ASP A 74 11.46 -15.84 21.61
CA ASP A 74 12.30 -16.96 21.27
C ASP A 74 13.51 -16.93 22.24
N GLU A 75 13.74 -18.02 23.00
CA GLU A 75 14.82 -18.07 23.98
C GLU A 75 16.22 -17.84 23.37
N ARG A 76 16.40 -18.19 22.09
CA ARG A 76 17.67 -18.01 21.38
C ARG A 76 17.82 -16.65 20.73
N LYS A 77 16.71 -16.06 20.27
CA LYS A 77 16.70 -14.86 19.42
C LYS A 77 16.07 -13.65 20.11
N GLY A 78 15.52 -13.82 21.32
CA GLY A 78 14.83 -12.77 22.06
C GLY A 78 13.44 -12.42 21.52
N PHE A 79 13.04 -11.16 21.65
CA PHE A 79 11.74 -10.67 21.17
C PHE A 79 11.63 -10.78 19.65
N ARG A 80 10.55 -11.39 19.18
CA ARG A 80 10.26 -11.58 17.76
C ARG A 80 8.85 -11.09 17.46
N TYR A 81 8.63 -10.65 16.23
CA TYR A 81 7.31 -10.28 15.74
C TYR A 81 7.20 -10.54 14.23
N ALA A 82 5.99 -10.76 13.75
CA ALA A 82 5.70 -10.96 12.33
C ALA A 82 4.28 -10.46 12.00
N VAL A 83 4.10 -10.07 10.76
CA VAL A 83 2.76 -9.79 10.20
C VAL A 83 2.08 -11.12 9.91
N VAL A 84 0.86 -11.27 10.41
CA VAL A 84 0.03 -12.46 10.18
C VAL A 84 -1.03 -12.11 9.13
N PRO A 85 -1.23 -12.95 8.09
CA PRO A 85 -2.29 -12.73 7.12
C PRO A 85 -3.65 -12.59 7.80
N SER A 86 -4.37 -11.52 7.51
CA SER A 86 -5.64 -11.21 8.17
C SER A 86 -6.70 -12.28 7.97
N VAL A 87 -6.62 -13.02 6.87
CA VAL A 87 -7.52 -14.16 6.58
C VAL A 87 -7.36 -15.33 7.53
N GLN A 88 -6.24 -15.39 8.27
CA GLN A 88 -5.98 -16.44 9.26
C GLN A 88 -6.55 -16.10 10.65
N ILE A 89 -7.02 -14.87 10.87
CA ILE A 89 -7.33 -14.35 12.21
C ILE A 89 -8.83 -14.18 12.41
N ILE A 90 -9.33 -14.78 13.48
CA ILE A 90 -10.68 -14.57 14.00
C ILE A 90 -10.55 -13.97 15.40
N PRO A 91 -10.74 -12.66 15.57
CA PRO A 91 -10.62 -12.00 16.86
C PRO A 91 -11.88 -12.12 17.69
N VAL A 92 -11.72 -12.27 18.99
CA VAL A 92 -12.81 -12.22 19.99
C VAL A 92 -12.65 -10.94 20.80
N TRP A 93 -13.59 -10.01 20.62
CA TRP A 93 -13.60 -8.72 21.30
C TRP A 93 -14.55 -8.69 22.48
N SER A 94 -14.20 -7.93 23.51
CA SER A 94 -15.14 -7.64 24.61
C SER A 94 -16.34 -6.84 24.08
N GLN A 95 -17.49 -7.02 24.74
CA GLN A 95 -18.71 -6.23 24.43
C GLN A 95 -18.76 -4.90 25.20
N LYS A 96 -17.69 -4.53 25.89
CA LYS A 96 -17.56 -3.27 26.62
C LYS A 96 -17.31 -2.11 25.65
N LEU A 97 -17.48 -0.86 26.11
CA LEU A 97 -17.21 0.34 25.33
C LEU A 97 -15.73 0.44 24.92
N ASP A 98 -14.83 0.08 25.84
CA ASP A 98 -13.40 -0.10 25.62
C ASP A 98 -13.16 -1.51 25.07
N LYS A 99 -13.28 -1.69 23.78
CA LYS A 99 -13.13 -2.99 23.10
C LYS A 99 -11.74 -3.58 23.37
N GLU A 100 -11.70 -4.53 24.30
CA GLU A 100 -10.49 -5.32 24.59
C GLU A 100 -10.46 -6.58 23.74
N LEU A 101 -9.30 -6.96 23.24
CA LEU A 101 -9.08 -8.24 22.57
C LEU A 101 -8.98 -9.34 23.63
N LEU A 102 -9.99 -10.20 23.71
CA LEU A 102 -10.07 -11.27 24.72
C LEU A 102 -9.37 -12.54 24.28
N ALA A 103 -9.47 -12.87 22.99
CA ALA A 103 -8.81 -14.03 22.40
C ALA A 103 -8.63 -13.83 20.89
N VAL A 104 -7.75 -14.63 20.32
CA VAL A 104 -7.55 -14.76 18.87
C VAL A 104 -7.56 -16.25 18.53
N LEU A 105 -8.36 -16.63 17.54
CA LEU A 105 -8.23 -17.90 16.86
C LEU A 105 -7.50 -17.66 15.53
N ARG A 106 -6.29 -18.22 15.41
CA ARG A 106 -5.54 -18.25 14.17
C ARG A 106 -5.75 -19.60 13.50
N VAL A 107 -6.11 -19.57 12.21
CA VAL A 107 -6.35 -20.77 11.41
C VAL A 107 -5.49 -20.72 10.16
N TYR A 108 -4.72 -21.77 9.93
CA TYR A 108 -3.90 -21.91 8.72
C TYR A 108 -3.71 -23.37 8.35
N THR A 109 -3.21 -23.59 7.15
CA THR A 109 -2.95 -24.94 6.63
C THR A 109 -1.45 -25.20 6.65
N ASP A 110 -1.06 -26.39 7.07
CA ASP A 110 0.32 -26.87 7.10
C ASP A 110 0.41 -28.29 6.52
N PHE A 111 1.62 -28.73 6.18
CA PHE A 111 1.92 -30.03 5.61
C PHE A 111 2.79 -30.81 6.59
N ASP A 112 2.45 -32.07 6.81
CA ASP A 112 3.34 -32.96 7.56
C ASP A 112 4.45 -33.54 6.68
N GLU A 113 5.36 -34.30 7.30
CA GLU A 113 6.49 -34.94 6.61
C GLU A 113 6.05 -35.94 5.53
N SER A 114 4.81 -36.45 5.61
CA SER A 114 4.20 -37.39 4.67
C SER A 114 3.55 -36.68 3.48
N GLY A 115 3.43 -35.34 3.54
CA GLY A 115 2.74 -34.50 2.55
C GLY A 115 1.22 -34.41 2.78
N ASP A 116 0.71 -34.93 3.88
CA ASP A 116 -0.68 -34.77 4.28
C ASP A 116 -0.94 -33.32 4.72
N THR A 117 -2.11 -32.80 4.34
CA THR A 117 -2.49 -31.40 4.62
C THR A 117 -3.35 -31.32 5.87
N TRP A 118 -2.96 -30.48 6.80
CA TRP A 118 -3.62 -30.26 8.08
C TRP A 118 -4.07 -28.82 8.23
N ASN A 119 -5.26 -28.61 8.74
CA ASN A 119 -5.70 -27.30 9.25
C ASN A 119 -5.31 -27.22 10.72
N ILE A 120 -4.53 -26.19 11.04
CA ILE A 120 -4.05 -25.89 12.39
C ILE A 120 -4.88 -24.76 12.97
N TYR A 121 -5.29 -24.90 14.21
CA TYR A 121 -6.09 -23.95 14.99
C TYR A 121 -5.33 -23.58 16.24
N GLU A 122 -4.86 -22.34 16.32
CA GLU A 122 -4.20 -21.79 17.51
C GLU A 122 -5.18 -20.87 18.23
N TYR A 123 -5.58 -21.23 19.43
CA TYR A 123 -6.44 -20.41 20.29
C TYR A 123 -5.59 -19.68 21.32
N TRP A 124 -5.39 -18.39 21.11
CA TRP A 124 -4.57 -17.51 21.92
C TRP A 124 -5.45 -16.73 22.90
N THR A 125 -5.09 -16.76 24.18
CA THR A 125 -5.69 -16.00 25.27
C THR A 125 -4.67 -15.04 25.89
N ALA A 126 -4.99 -14.39 27.00
CA ALA A 126 -4.04 -13.54 27.73
C ALA A 126 -2.95 -14.35 28.48
N SER A 127 -3.10 -15.65 28.65
CA SER A 127 -2.21 -16.48 29.47
C SER A 127 -1.57 -17.65 28.71
N GLU A 128 -2.20 -18.14 27.65
CA GLU A 128 -1.74 -19.36 26.97
C GLU A 128 -2.21 -19.40 25.51
N CYS A 129 -1.53 -20.23 24.72
CA CYS A 129 -1.99 -20.72 23.43
C CYS A 129 -2.34 -22.20 23.53
N GLN A 130 -3.47 -22.59 22.98
CA GLN A 130 -3.89 -23.98 22.79
C GLN A 130 -3.93 -24.28 21.29
N ALA A 131 -3.22 -25.32 20.86
CA ALA A 131 -3.14 -25.72 19.46
C ALA A 131 -3.92 -27.00 19.19
N PHE A 132 -4.68 -26.99 18.11
CA PHE A 132 -5.43 -28.13 17.61
C PHE A 132 -5.16 -28.34 16.13
N GLN A 133 -5.33 -29.57 15.66
CA GLN A 133 -5.20 -29.92 14.26
C GLN A 133 -6.32 -30.84 13.79
N VAL A 134 -6.62 -30.75 12.51
CA VAL A 134 -7.54 -31.65 11.83
C VAL A 134 -7.11 -31.80 10.38
N ARG A 135 -7.36 -32.96 9.76
CA ARG A 135 -7.09 -33.12 8.33
C ARG A 135 -7.91 -32.11 7.51
N SER A 136 -7.33 -31.57 6.48
CA SER A 136 -7.96 -30.50 5.67
C SER A 136 -9.23 -30.96 4.92
N ASP A 137 -9.40 -32.28 4.72
CA ASP A 137 -10.59 -32.89 4.13
C ASP A 137 -11.76 -33.05 5.11
N ASP A 138 -11.51 -32.99 6.44
CA ASP A 138 -12.55 -33.03 7.47
C ASP A 138 -13.20 -31.66 7.73
N THR A 139 -14.16 -31.30 6.89
CA THR A 139 -14.91 -30.04 7.01
C THR A 139 -15.82 -29.93 8.22
N ARG A 140 -16.08 -31.05 8.93
CA ARG A 140 -16.96 -31.11 10.10
C ARG A 140 -16.19 -31.09 11.42
N LEU A 141 -14.86 -31.06 11.38
CA LEU A 141 -13.98 -31.04 12.54
C LEU A 141 -14.20 -32.29 13.47
N THR A 142 -14.62 -33.41 12.90
CA THR A 142 -14.88 -34.62 13.67
C THR A 142 -13.61 -35.26 14.23
N GLY A 143 -12.49 -35.07 13.53
CA GLY A 143 -11.16 -35.53 13.91
C GLY A 143 -10.30 -34.44 14.58
N LEU A 144 -10.90 -33.37 15.14
CA LEU A 144 -10.15 -32.33 15.83
C LEU A 144 -9.40 -32.90 17.03
N ALA A 145 -8.07 -32.77 17.04
CA ALA A 145 -7.20 -33.33 18.08
C ALA A 145 -6.17 -32.26 18.52
N PRO A 146 -5.58 -32.38 19.73
CA PRO A 146 -4.46 -31.54 20.13
C PRO A 146 -3.31 -31.60 19.11
N CYS A 147 -2.69 -30.46 18.84
CA CYS A 147 -1.54 -30.33 17.93
C CYS A 147 -0.25 -30.15 18.76
N PRO A 148 0.72 -31.07 18.69
CA PRO A 148 1.95 -31.01 19.49
C PRO A 148 2.99 -30.05 18.90
N MET A 149 2.61 -28.81 18.60
CA MET A 149 3.47 -27.85 17.89
C MET A 149 4.50 -27.15 18.78
N PHE A 150 4.38 -27.25 20.13
CA PHE A 150 5.25 -26.54 21.07
C PHE A 150 6.39 -27.40 21.61
N THR A 151 6.59 -28.60 21.09
CA THR A 151 7.65 -29.52 21.55
C THR A 151 9.05 -29.06 21.17
N ASP A 152 9.20 -28.39 20.02
CA ASP A 152 10.48 -27.89 19.50
C ASP A 152 10.79 -26.44 19.90
N PHE A 153 9.81 -25.74 20.43
CA PHE A 153 10.01 -24.43 21.02
C PHE A 153 10.43 -24.61 22.48
N TYR A 154 11.53 -23.99 22.89
CA TYR A 154 11.98 -23.92 24.28
C TYR A 154 11.00 -23.12 25.11
N VAL A 155 9.82 -23.68 25.33
CA VAL A 155 8.78 -23.06 26.13
C VAL A 155 8.78 -23.71 27.50
N THR A 156 9.25 -22.99 28.48
CA THR A 156 9.17 -23.42 29.87
C THR A 156 7.69 -23.54 30.25
N GLY A 157 7.23 -24.77 30.50
CA GLY A 157 5.88 -25.03 30.98
C GLY A 157 4.85 -25.44 29.92
N ALA A 158 5.27 -25.85 28.73
CA ALA A 158 4.36 -26.52 27.78
C ALA A 158 3.74 -27.78 28.40
N SER A 159 2.53 -28.17 27.95
CA SER A 159 1.90 -29.40 28.32
C SER A 159 2.73 -30.61 27.88
N GLU A 160 2.53 -31.78 28.53
CA GLU A 160 3.26 -33.01 28.20
C GLU A 160 3.07 -33.45 26.74
N ASP A 161 1.91 -33.15 26.16
CA ASP A 161 1.58 -33.41 24.75
C ASP A 161 2.02 -32.29 23.78
N GLY A 162 2.61 -31.22 24.29
CA GLY A 162 3.08 -30.09 23.51
C GLY A 162 1.98 -29.27 22.83
N SER A 163 0.73 -29.42 23.21
CA SER A 163 -0.40 -28.70 22.59
C SER A 163 -0.77 -27.39 23.27
N ILE A 164 -0.32 -27.18 24.51
CA ILE A 164 -0.58 -25.96 25.29
C ILE A 164 0.72 -25.27 25.64
N MET A 165 0.80 -23.98 25.34
CA MET A 165 1.95 -23.12 25.64
C MET A 165 1.51 -21.94 26.51
N PRO A 166 1.86 -21.91 27.80
CA PRO A 166 1.68 -20.72 28.63
C PRO A 166 2.62 -19.60 28.20
N HIS A 167 2.17 -18.34 28.33
CA HIS A 167 3.01 -17.18 28.07
C HIS A 167 2.81 -16.06 29.11
N PRO A 168 3.85 -15.26 29.38
CA PRO A 168 3.85 -14.29 30.49
C PRO A 168 3.34 -12.89 30.10
N TYR A 169 2.71 -12.71 28.92
CA TYR A 169 2.43 -11.37 28.41
C TYR A 169 1.28 -10.65 29.13
N GLY A 170 0.38 -11.38 29.78
CA GLY A 170 -0.79 -10.81 30.45
C GLY A 170 -1.84 -10.19 29.52
N CYS A 171 -1.66 -10.35 28.22
CA CYS A 171 -2.58 -9.92 27.15
C CYS A 171 -2.43 -10.86 25.95
N VAL A 172 -3.39 -10.85 25.03
CA VAL A 172 -3.29 -11.59 23.79
C VAL A 172 -2.16 -11.02 22.94
N PRO A 173 -1.13 -11.81 22.53
CA PRO A 173 0.06 -11.30 21.85
C PRO A 173 -0.18 -11.01 20.36
N PHE A 174 -1.32 -10.43 20.04
CA PHE A 174 -1.70 -9.96 18.71
C PHE A 174 -2.07 -8.49 18.76
N ILE A 175 -1.51 -7.71 17.85
CA ILE A 175 -1.73 -6.27 17.77
C ILE A 175 -2.54 -5.96 16.52
N PRO A 176 -3.74 -5.35 16.65
CA PRO A 176 -4.54 -4.92 15.52
C PRO A 176 -4.02 -3.61 14.92
N PHE A 177 -3.99 -3.53 13.59
CA PHE A 177 -3.71 -2.34 12.80
C PHE A 177 -4.89 -2.07 11.88
N CYS A 178 -5.79 -1.18 12.28
CA CYS A 178 -7.00 -0.88 11.52
C CYS A 178 -6.70 0.03 10.32
N ASN A 179 -7.37 -0.21 9.21
CA ASN A 179 -7.28 0.62 8.00
C ASN A 179 -7.85 2.03 8.22
N ASN A 180 -8.90 2.09 9.01
CA ASN A 180 -9.63 3.30 9.38
C ASN A 180 -10.50 3.01 10.60
N ASN A 181 -11.16 4.02 11.14
CA ASN A 181 -12.01 3.92 12.33
C ASN A 181 -13.26 3.01 12.16
N THR A 182 -13.65 2.71 10.93
CA THR A 182 -14.78 1.79 10.63
C THR A 182 -14.34 0.37 10.35
N VAL A 183 -13.03 0.11 10.37
CA VAL A 183 -12.42 -1.21 10.08
C VAL A 183 -12.88 -1.76 8.72
N SER A 184 -12.98 -0.87 7.73
CA SER A 184 -13.47 -1.21 6.39
C SER A 184 -12.33 -1.33 5.37
N SER A 185 -12.48 -2.27 4.41
CA SER A 185 -11.56 -2.44 3.29
C SER A 185 -11.66 -1.27 2.31
N ASN A 186 -10.53 -0.90 1.70
CA ASN A 186 -10.53 0.11 0.63
C ASN A 186 -11.18 -0.42 -0.67
N LEU A 187 -11.24 -1.74 -0.86
CA LEU A 187 -11.85 -2.35 -2.04
C LEU A 187 -13.36 -2.05 -2.12
N SER A 188 -14.04 -1.97 -0.97
CA SER A 188 -15.49 -1.76 -0.91
C SER A 188 -15.95 -0.49 -1.65
N ALA A 189 -15.14 0.57 -1.63
CA ALA A 189 -15.47 1.83 -2.28
C ALA A 189 -15.32 1.81 -3.81
N VAL A 190 -14.50 0.92 -4.36
CA VAL A 190 -14.13 0.95 -5.78
C VAL A 190 -14.46 -0.33 -6.55
N LYS A 191 -14.80 -1.42 -5.85
CA LYS A 191 -15.01 -2.72 -6.48
C LYS A 191 -16.00 -2.67 -7.66
N GLN A 192 -17.17 -2.09 -7.45
CA GLN A 192 -18.20 -2.03 -8.49
C GLN A 192 -17.79 -1.17 -9.69
N LEU A 193 -16.99 -0.12 -9.46
CA LEU A 193 -16.47 0.73 -10.52
C LEU A 193 -15.42 -0.03 -11.36
N ILE A 194 -14.54 -0.78 -10.70
CA ILE A 194 -13.53 -1.60 -11.37
C ILE A 194 -14.21 -2.72 -12.16
N ASP A 195 -15.15 -3.45 -11.57
CA ASP A 195 -15.92 -4.49 -12.24
C ASP A 195 -16.67 -3.94 -13.48
N THR A 196 -17.19 -2.71 -13.39
CA THR A 196 -17.85 -2.04 -14.53
C THR A 196 -16.86 -1.68 -15.62
N TYR A 197 -15.68 -1.15 -15.26
CA TYR A 197 -14.62 -0.82 -16.19
C TYR A 197 -14.15 -2.06 -16.95
N ASP A 198 -13.80 -3.13 -16.22
CA ASP A 198 -13.31 -4.37 -16.77
C ASP A 198 -14.35 -5.01 -17.72
N LYS A 199 -15.62 -5.04 -17.31
CA LYS A 199 -16.71 -5.57 -18.14
C LYS A 199 -16.95 -4.73 -19.41
N THR A 200 -16.91 -3.39 -19.28
CA THR A 200 -17.12 -2.50 -20.44
C THR A 200 -15.99 -2.65 -21.45
N PHE A 201 -14.73 -2.70 -20.96
CA PHE A 201 -13.56 -2.87 -21.83
C PHE A 201 -13.55 -4.25 -22.48
N SER A 202 -13.78 -5.32 -21.71
CA SER A 202 -13.83 -6.69 -22.24
C SER A 202 -14.91 -6.85 -23.30
N GLY A 203 -16.12 -6.35 -23.04
CA GLY A 203 -17.21 -6.37 -24.02
C GLY A 203 -16.93 -5.52 -25.27
N PHE A 204 -16.10 -4.47 -25.14
CA PHE A 204 -15.67 -3.71 -26.32
C PHE A 204 -14.67 -4.52 -27.18
N VAL A 205 -13.76 -5.25 -26.54
CA VAL A 205 -12.85 -6.16 -27.25
C VAL A 205 -13.63 -7.29 -27.92
N ASP A 206 -14.61 -7.88 -27.22
CA ASP A 206 -15.47 -8.92 -27.78
C ASP A 206 -16.20 -8.45 -29.05
N ASP A 207 -16.81 -7.25 -29.00
CA ASP A 207 -17.49 -6.69 -30.16
C ASP A 207 -16.53 -6.41 -31.34
N LEU A 208 -15.30 -5.97 -31.06
CA LEU A 208 -14.28 -5.77 -32.10
C LEU A 208 -13.85 -7.09 -32.74
N GLU A 209 -13.74 -8.17 -31.96
CA GLU A 209 -13.42 -9.50 -32.49
C GLU A 209 -14.60 -10.08 -33.28
N ASP A 210 -15.83 -9.98 -32.76
CA ASP A 210 -17.04 -10.52 -33.41
C ASP A 210 -17.39 -9.77 -34.71
N ILE A 211 -17.13 -8.45 -34.80
CA ILE A 211 -17.38 -7.66 -36.03
C ILE A 211 -16.39 -7.98 -37.16
N GLN A 212 -15.24 -8.56 -36.84
CA GLN A 212 -14.36 -9.06 -37.91
C GLN A 212 -15.04 -10.20 -38.75
N GLU A 213 -16.09 -10.82 -38.21
CA GLU A 213 -16.95 -11.74 -38.93
C GLU A 213 -18.14 -11.00 -39.56
N VAL A 214 -18.06 -10.69 -40.85
CA VAL A 214 -19.14 -10.04 -41.61
C VAL A 214 -20.39 -10.91 -41.58
N ILE A 215 -21.50 -10.38 -41.03
CA ILE A 215 -22.81 -11.06 -41.11
C ILE A 215 -23.38 -10.86 -42.52
N LEU A 216 -23.48 -11.94 -43.25
CA LEU A 216 -24.10 -11.93 -44.56
C LEU A 216 -25.59 -12.21 -44.44
N VAL A 217 -26.40 -11.33 -44.95
CA VAL A 217 -27.84 -11.53 -45.07
C VAL A 217 -28.14 -12.02 -46.48
N LEU A 218 -28.62 -13.25 -46.57
CA LEU A 218 -29.03 -13.90 -47.82
C LEU A 218 -30.54 -13.73 -47.98
N THR A 219 -30.95 -13.06 -49.04
CA THR A 219 -32.38 -12.87 -49.35
C THR A 219 -32.73 -13.76 -50.57
N ASN A 220 -33.80 -14.58 -50.43
CA ASN A 220 -34.30 -15.49 -51.44
C ASN A 220 -33.24 -16.51 -51.97
N TYR A 221 -32.31 -16.92 -51.10
CA TYR A 221 -31.30 -17.93 -51.48
C TYR A 221 -31.94 -19.32 -51.50
N GLY A 222 -32.11 -19.88 -52.72
CA GLY A 222 -32.65 -21.22 -52.95
C GLY A 222 -31.60 -22.33 -53.07
N GLY A 223 -30.33 -22.06 -52.73
CA GLY A 223 -29.25 -23.01 -52.80
C GLY A 223 -29.29 -24.08 -51.70
N GLU A 224 -28.94 -25.31 -52.03
CA GLU A 224 -29.07 -26.46 -51.13
C GLU A 224 -27.97 -26.55 -50.05
N ASP A 225 -26.81 -25.90 -50.22
CA ASP A 225 -25.66 -26.04 -49.29
C ASP A 225 -25.06 -24.69 -48.90
N MET A 226 -25.40 -24.27 -47.66
CA MET A 226 -24.85 -23.07 -47.04
C MET A 226 -23.32 -23.16 -46.82
N LYS A 227 -22.79 -24.37 -46.59
CA LYS A 227 -21.37 -24.58 -46.38
C LYS A 227 -20.58 -24.38 -47.69
N ALA A 228 -21.08 -24.91 -48.80
CA ALA A 228 -20.47 -24.71 -50.11
C ALA A 228 -20.48 -23.22 -50.51
N LEU A 229 -21.56 -22.50 -50.20
CA LEU A 229 -21.65 -21.05 -50.39
C LEU A 229 -20.56 -20.32 -49.60
N MET A 230 -20.41 -20.63 -48.32
CA MET A 230 -19.40 -19.99 -47.43
C MET A 230 -17.98 -20.33 -47.85
N ASP A 231 -17.71 -21.57 -48.28
CA ASP A 231 -16.40 -21.99 -48.79
C ASP A 231 -16.07 -21.28 -50.11
N SER A 232 -17.03 -21.11 -50.99
CA SER A 232 -16.90 -20.35 -52.25
C SER A 232 -16.63 -18.86 -51.96
N LEU A 233 -17.33 -18.27 -50.99
CA LEU A 233 -17.13 -16.90 -50.58
C LEU A 233 -15.72 -16.67 -49.97
N LYS A 234 -15.25 -17.61 -49.17
CA LYS A 234 -13.89 -17.57 -48.59
C LYS A 234 -12.80 -17.67 -49.65
N TYR A 235 -12.99 -18.54 -50.65
CA TYR A 235 -11.97 -18.85 -51.64
C TYR A 235 -11.96 -17.84 -52.81
N TYR A 236 -13.14 -17.56 -53.39
CA TYR A 236 -13.25 -16.71 -54.58
C TYR A 236 -13.57 -15.26 -54.28
N LYS A 237 -14.01 -14.93 -53.05
CA LYS A 237 -14.48 -13.61 -52.66
C LYS A 237 -15.57 -13.02 -53.55
N ALA A 238 -16.27 -13.90 -54.28
CA ALA A 238 -17.34 -13.57 -55.20
C ALA A 238 -18.38 -14.69 -55.22
N ILE A 239 -19.63 -14.32 -55.42
CA ILE A 239 -20.74 -15.26 -55.60
C ILE A 239 -21.52 -14.85 -56.86
N SER A 240 -21.91 -15.82 -57.68
CA SER A 240 -22.87 -15.64 -58.75
C SER A 240 -24.28 -15.95 -58.23
N LEU A 241 -25.19 -15.03 -58.37
CA LEU A 241 -26.61 -15.23 -58.05
C LEU A 241 -27.39 -15.24 -59.39
N ASP A 242 -28.18 -16.28 -59.61
CA ASP A 242 -29.09 -16.33 -60.73
C ASP A 242 -30.38 -15.58 -60.39
N SER A 243 -30.73 -14.59 -61.22
CA SER A 243 -31.97 -13.83 -61.06
C SER A 243 -33.12 -14.54 -61.79
N ALA A 244 -34.21 -14.76 -61.09
CA ALA A 244 -35.39 -15.45 -61.62
C ALA A 244 -36.33 -14.56 -62.51
N GLY A 245 -35.95 -13.30 -62.79
CA GLY A 245 -36.71 -12.36 -63.60
C GLY A 245 -37.05 -11.01 -62.95
N ASP A 246 -37.81 -10.18 -63.67
CA ASP A 246 -38.19 -8.83 -63.22
C ASP A 246 -39.02 -8.90 -61.92
N GLY A 247 -38.46 -8.38 -60.81
CA GLY A 247 -39.07 -8.42 -59.47
C GLY A 247 -38.39 -9.35 -58.48
N ASP A 248 -37.28 -10.04 -58.88
CA ASP A 248 -36.49 -10.84 -57.96
C ASP A 248 -35.57 -9.95 -57.09
N HIS A 249 -35.82 -10.00 -55.77
CA HIS A 249 -35.04 -9.30 -54.77
C HIS A 249 -34.00 -10.21 -54.12
N SER A 250 -33.57 -11.27 -54.85
CA SER A 250 -32.50 -12.15 -54.37
C SER A 250 -31.17 -11.39 -54.29
N GLY A 251 -30.47 -11.53 -53.20
CA GLY A 251 -29.23 -10.79 -53.00
C GLY A 251 -28.50 -11.17 -51.72
N ILE A 252 -27.27 -10.71 -51.67
CA ILE A 252 -26.45 -10.76 -50.49
C ILE A 252 -26.23 -9.33 -50.04
N SER A 253 -26.57 -9.06 -48.82
CA SER A 253 -26.22 -7.80 -48.16
C SER A 253 -25.41 -8.07 -46.91
N THR A 254 -24.62 -7.11 -46.51
CA THR A 254 -23.86 -7.16 -45.25
C THR A 254 -24.59 -6.37 -44.20
N LEU A 255 -24.81 -6.99 -43.05
CA LEU A 255 -25.27 -6.27 -41.88
C LEU A 255 -24.03 -5.75 -41.16
N SER A 256 -23.81 -4.45 -41.21
CA SER A 256 -22.78 -3.80 -40.37
C SER A 256 -23.41 -3.36 -39.05
N ILE A 257 -22.86 -3.83 -37.96
CA ILE A 257 -23.23 -3.39 -36.63
C ILE A 257 -22.29 -2.23 -36.26
N GLU A 258 -22.87 -1.04 -36.06
CA GLU A 258 -22.10 0.10 -35.59
C GLU A 258 -21.84 -0.04 -34.07
N ILE A 259 -20.56 -0.09 -33.70
CA ILE A 259 -20.16 -0.06 -32.28
C ILE A 259 -20.21 1.40 -31.83
N PRO A 260 -20.87 1.74 -30.69
CA PRO A 260 -20.88 3.09 -30.16
C PRO A 260 -19.56 3.41 -29.47
N VAL A 261 -18.48 3.58 -30.24
CA VAL A 261 -17.09 3.77 -29.74
C VAL A 261 -17.01 4.99 -28.81
N ASP A 262 -17.55 6.14 -29.24
CA ASP A 262 -17.52 7.39 -28.47
C ASP A 262 -18.22 7.26 -27.10
N ALA A 263 -19.36 6.55 -27.07
CA ALA A 263 -20.10 6.34 -25.82
C ALA A 263 -19.31 5.43 -24.87
N ARG A 264 -18.63 4.41 -25.36
CA ARG A 264 -17.81 3.51 -24.56
C ARG A 264 -16.54 4.18 -24.08
N ASP A 265 -15.86 4.92 -24.91
CA ASP A 265 -14.69 5.70 -24.53
C ASP A 265 -15.03 6.68 -23.42
N LYS A 266 -16.14 7.41 -23.59
CA LYS A 266 -16.61 8.33 -22.57
C LYS A 266 -16.99 7.65 -21.24
N LEU A 267 -17.58 6.47 -21.28
CA LEU A 267 -17.91 5.68 -20.11
C LEU A 267 -16.63 5.21 -19.38
N LEU A 268 -15.66 4.71 -20.14
CA LEU A 268 -14.36 4.29 -19.58
C LEU A 268 -13.61 5.47 -18.93
N GLU A 269 -13.59 6.65 -19.59
CA GLU A 269 -12.99 7.86 -19.04
C GLU A 269 -13.65 8.28 -17.70
N ILE A 270 -14.98 8.34 -17.67
CA ILE A 270 -15.74 8.72 -16.47
C ILE A 270 -15.52 7.70 -15.35
N THR A 271 -15.56 6.40 -15.67
CA THR A 271 -15.38 5.33 -14.68
C THR A 271 -13.97 5.33 -14.13
N ARG A 272 -12.94 5.54 -14.97
CA ARG A 272 -11.55 5.69 -14.52
C ARG A 272 -11.40 6.86 -13.53
N LYS A 273 -11.93 8.04 -13.87
CA LYS A 273 -11.91 9.20 -12.97
C LYS A 273 -12.61 8.90 -11.64
N ALA A 274 -13.74 8.21 -11.69
CA ALA A 274 -14.48 7.80 -10.51
C ALA A 274 -13.68 6.79 -9.65
N ILE A 275 -12.96 5.83 -10.24
CA ILE A 275 -12.10 4.88 -9.53
C ILE A 275 -11.03 5.62 -8.72
N PHE A 276 -10.30 6.56 -9.33
CA PHE A 276 -9.27 7.31 -8.62
C PHE A 276 -9.84 8.26 -7.56
N SER A 277 -10.96 8.93 -7.86
CA SER A 277 -11.63 9.83 -6.92
C SER A 277 -12.19 9.09 -5.70
N MET A 278 -12.98 8.03 -5.91
CA MET A 278 -13.57 7.24 -4.82
C MET A 278 -12.53 6.37 -4.11
N GLY A 279 -11.51 5.91 -4.84
CA GLY A 279 -10.36 5.21 -4.29
C GLY A 279 -9.37 6.10 -3.56
N GLN A 280 -9.58 7.43 -3.61
CA GLN A 280 -8.71 8.42 -2.99
C GLN A 280 -7.23 8.24 -3.40
N GLY A 281 -7.01 8.01 -4.68
CA GLY A 281 -5.67 7.86 -5.29
C GLY A 281 -5.36 8.98 -6.26
N VAL A 282 -4.14 8.97 -6.77
CA VAL A 282 -3.68 9.90 -7.81
C VAL A 282 -3.68 9.20 -9.15
N ASP A 283 -4.41 9.73 -10.13
CA ASP A 283 -4.37 9.21 -11.50
C ASP A 283 -3.07 9.67 -12.19
N PRO A 284 -2.19 8.73 -12.61
CA PRO A 284 -0.93 9.06 -13.26
C PRO A 284 -1.11 9.69 -14.66
N GLU A 285 -2.28 9.51 -15.29
CA GLU A 285 -2.58 10.09 -16.61
C GLU A 285 -3.29 11.44 -16.52
N GLN A 286 -3.51 11.97 -15.32
CA GLN A 286 -4.16 13.28 -15.16
C GLN A 286 -3.36 14.37 -15.88
N GLN A 287 -4.01 15.03 -16.84
CA GLN A 287 -3.42 16.15 -17.58
C GLN A 287 -3.06 17.28 -16.60
N GLY A 288 -1.82 17.76 -16.64
CA GLY A 288 -1.37 18.86 -15.80
C GLY A 288 -0.24 18.53 -14.83
N LEU A 289 0.23 17.28 -14.74
CA LEU A 289 1.40 16.93 -13.91
C LEU A 289 2.71 17.52 -14.41
N LYS A 290 2.81 17.86 -15.71
CA LYS A 290 4.01 18.51 -16.27
C LYS A 290 3.98 20.02 -16.03
N GLY A 291 4.91 20.53 -15.21
CA GLY A 291 5.04 21.96 -14.91
C GLY A 291 4.08 22.51 -13.87
N THR A 292 3.45 21.65 -13.10
CA THR A 292 2.51 22.00 -12.03
C THR A 292 3.24 22.61 -10.83
N SER A 293 2.73 23.72 -10.29
CA SER A 293 3.28 24.34 -9.06
C SER A 293 3.14 23.40 -7.85
N GLY A 294 3.98 23.56 -6.82
CA GLY A 294 3.91 22.78 -5.58
C GLY A 294 2.53 22.82 -4.92
N GLU A 295 1.79 23.93 -5.06
CA GLU A 295 0.42 24.04 -4.54
C GLU A 295 -0.58 23.16 -5.31
N ALA A 296 -0.51 23.15 -6.65
CA ALA A 296 -1.38 22.30 -7.44
C ALA A 296 -1.10 20.80 -7.21
N MET A 297 0.17 20.44 -6.98
CA MET A 297 0.54 19.08 -6.55
C MET A 297 -0.08 18.71 -5.20
N LYS A 298 -0.13 19.61 -4.22
CA LYS A 298 -0.82 19.39 -2.94
C LYS A 298 -2.31 19.09 -3.12
N PHE A 299 -2.99 19.77 -4.05
CA PHE A 299 -4.39 19.49 -4.36
C PHE A 299 -4.58 18.09 -4.96
N LEU A 300 -3.68 17.64 -5.84
CA LEU A 300 -3.74 16.31 -6.44
C LEU A 300 -3.58 15.20 -5.38
N TYR A 301 -2.74 15.44 -4.38
CA TYR A 301 -2.50 14.49 -3.30
C TYR A 301 -3.46 14.63 -2.11
N ALA A 302 -4.35 15.64 -2.09
CA ALA A 302 -5.21 15.90 -0.94
C ALA A 302 -6.10 14.70 -0.53
N LEU A 303 -6.64 13.97 -1.50
CA LEU A 303 -7.44 12.77 -1.23
C LEU A 303 -6.61 11.63 -0.67
N LEU A 304 -5.40 11.42 -1.22
CA LEU A 304 -4.47 10.42 -0.73
C LEU A 304 -3.98 10.78 0.68
N GLU A 305 -3.73 12.06 0.95
CA GLU A 305 -3.35 12.55 2.28
C GLU A 305 -4.45 12.30 3.31
N MET A 306 -5.72 12.56 2.98
CA MET A 306 -6.86 12.26 3.86
C MET A 306 -6.92 10.76 4.19
N LYS A 307 -6.82 9.90 3.17
CA LYS A 307 -6.82 8.45 3.32
C LYS A 307 -5.66 7.95 4.17
N ALA A 308 -4.47 8.50 3.94
CA ALA A 308 -3.26 8.20 4.68
C ALA A 308 -3.37 8.65 6.15
N GLY A 309 -3.91 9.84 6.40
CA GLY A 309 -4.11 10.38 7.75
C GLY A 309 -5.05 9.54 8.60
N LEU A 310 -6.13 9.00 8.02
CA LEU A 310 -7.04 8.09 8.72
C LEU A 310 -6.30 6.80 9.14
N MET A 311 -5.53 6.20 8.26
CA MET A 311 -4.75 5.01 8.58
C MET A 311 -3.65 5.30 9.60
N GLU A 312 -2.93 6.41 9.47
CA GLU A 312 -1.88 6.79 10.42
C GLU A 312 -2.42 6.88 11.86
N THR A 313 -3.61 7.48 12.04
CA THR A 313 -4.23 7.59 13.36
C THR A 313 -4.40 6.23 14.03
N GLU A 314 -4.92 5.25 13.31
CA GLU A 314 -5.11 3.89 13.81
C GLU A 314 -3.78 3.15 14.00
N PHE A 315 -2.85 3.30 13.07
CA PHE A 315 -1.54 2.66 13.12
C PHE A 315 -0.68 3.16 14.28
N ARG A 316 -0.84 4.43 14.68
CA ARG A 316 -0.19 4.98 15.87
C ARG A 316 -0.55 4.19 17.14
N LEU A 317 -1.79 3.73 17.25
CA LEU A 317 -2.24 2.90 18.38
C LEU A 317 -1.56 1.53 18.36
N GLY A 318 -1.53 0.87 17.19
CA GLY A 318 -0.86 -0.44 17.03
C GLY A 318 0.65 -0.35 17.31
N PHE A 319 1.33 0.65 16.76
CA PHE A 319 2.76 0.83 17.03
C PHE A 319 3.05 1.14 18.48
N ASN A 320 2.22 1.94 19.17
CA ASN A 320 2.38 2.15 20.62
C ASN A 320 2.29 0.84 21.41
N GLN A 321 1.37 -0.07 21.00
CA GLN A 321 1.27 -1.40 21.64
C GLN A 321 2.53 -2.24 21.36
N LEU A 322 3.05 -2.23 20.11
CA LEU A 322 4.29 -2.95 19.77
C LEU A 322 5.49 -2.43 20.58
N ILE A 323 5.69 -1.12 20.63
CA ILE A 323 6.81 -0.55 21.38
C ILE A 323 6.67 -0.86 22.89
N ARG A 324 5.47 -0.79 23.46
CA ARG A 324 5.24 -1.21 24.85
C ARG A 324 5.54 -2.70 25.07
N ALA A 325 5.18 -3.57 24.13
CA ALA A 325 5.50 -5.00 24.21
C ALA A 325 7.02 -5.24 24.21
N ILE A 326 7.76 -4.54 23.35
CA ILE A 326 9.25 -4.58 23.28
C ILE A 326 9.84 -4.10 24.62
N LEU A 327 9.36 -2.98 25.15
CA LEU A 327 9.87 -2.42 26.40
C LEU A 327 9.57 -3.32 27.61
N ASN A 328 8.38 -3.90 27.66
CA ASN A 328 8.00 -4.85 28.72
C ASN A 328 8.88 -6.10 28.70
N ASP A 329 9.16 -6.66 27.51
CA ASP A 329 10.09 -7.80 27.38
C ASP A 329 11.50 -7.44 27.85
N ALA A 330 11.95 -6.21 27.61
CA ALA A 330 13.23 -5.70 28.09
C ALA A 330 13.26 -5.32 29.57
N GLY A 331 12.12 -5.44 30.31
CA GLY A 331 12.00 -4.99 31.70
C GLY A 331 12.05 -3.47 31.85
N MET A 332 11.72 -2.73 30.80
CA MET A 332 11.75 -1.26 30.75
C MET A 332 10.32 -0.72 30.65
N GLY A 333 10.11 0.51 31.12
CA GLY A 333 8.85 1.22 30.98
C GLY A 333 9.05 2.54 30.25
N ALA A 334 8.04 3.01 29.54
CA ALA A 334 7.99 4.36 29.01
C ALA A 334 6.70 5.05 29.42
N ASN A 335 6.79 6.28 29.90
CA ASN A 335 5.62 7.09 30.25
C ASN A 335 4.92 7.63 28.99
N ALA A 336 5.70 8.00 27.99
CA ALA A 336 5.21 8.49 26.70
C ALA A 336 6.04 7.88 25.56
N ILE A 337 5.38 7.67 24.43
CA ILE A 337 6.00 7.24 23.16
C ILE A 337 5.68 8.31 22.14
N THR A 338 6.69 9.03 21.68
CA THR A 338 6.56 10.00 20.60
C THR A 338 6.84 9.31 19.28
N GLN A 339 5.93 9.45 18.32
CA GLN A 339 6.10 8.86 16.98
C GLN A 339 6.35 9.97 15.97
N THR A 340 7.42 9.83 15.18
CA THR A 340 7.70 10.69 14.04
C THR A 340 7.36 9.97 12.76
N TRP A 341 6.42 10.55 12.01
CA TRP A 341 5.96 10.05 10.73
C TRP A 341 6.42 11.00 9.62
N THR A 342 7.18 10.47 8.67
CA THR A 342 7.66 11.22 7.51
C THR A 342 6.97 10.69 6.27
N ARG A 343 6.14 11.51 5.63
CA ARG A 343 5.47 11.16 4.40
C ARG A 343 6.30 11.60 3.19
N THR A 344 6.17 10.87 2.11
CA THR A 344 6.74 11.31 0.83
C THR A 344 6.06 12.61 0.41
N SER A 345 6.66 13.72 0.72
CA SER A 345 6.22 15.02 0.21
C SER A 345 6.72 15.12 -1.24
N ILE A 346 5.81 15.15 -2.20
CA ILE A 346 6.16 15.60 -3.54
C ILE A 346 6.36 17.11 -3.42
N ARG A 347 7.61 17.49 -3.19
CA ARG A 347 8.04 18.88 -3.08
C ARG A 347 8.66 19.25 -4.41
N ASN A 348 8.38 20.44 -4.87
CA ASN A 348 9.19 21.07 -5.91
C ASN A 348 10.49 21.52 -5.23
N ASP A 349 11.55 20.71 -5.34
CA ASP A 349 12.83 21.01 -4.68
C ASP A 349 13.42 22.34 -5.14
N ALA A 350 13.17 22.72 -6.40
CA ALA A 350 13.57 24.02 -6.92
C ALA A 350 12.83 25.18 -6.21
N GLU A 351 11.52 25.05 -5.98
CA GLU A 351 10.72 26.05 -5.27
C GLU A 351 11.12 26.15 -3.78
N LEU A 352 11.40 25.00 -3.14
CA LEU A 352 11.89 24.97 -1.75
C LEU A 352 13.28 25.60 -1.61
N THR A 353 14.19 25.31 -2.54
CA THR A 353 15.52 25.91 -2.57
C THR A 353 15.41 27.43 -2.73
N ASP A 354 14.53 27.91 -3.61
CA ASP A 354 14.28 29.35 -3.82
C ASP A 354 13.65 29.98 -2.56
N MET A 355 12.71 29.31 -1.92
CA MET A 355 12.14 29.76 -0.63
C MET A 355 13.20 29.82 0.47
N CYS A 356 14.07 28.82 0.59
CA CYS A 356 15.17 28.80 1.55
C CYS A 356 16.14 29.95 1.29
N ALA A 357 16.52 30.20 0.02
CA ALA A 357 17.37 31.29 -0.36
C ALA A 357 16.77 32.69 -0.03
N LYS A 358 15.46 32.86 -0.28
CA LYS A 358 14.73 34.09 0.06
C LYS A 358 14.52 34.28 1.55
N SER A 359 14.64 33.25 2.34
CA SER A 359 14.46 33.28 3.81
C SER A 359 15.75 33.57 4.57
N VAL A 360 16.89 33.71 3.88
CA VAL A 360 18.16 34.09 4.49
C VAL A 360 18.06 35.49 5.11
N GLY A 361 18.42 35.59 6.37
CA GLY A 361 18.32 36.85 7.14
C GLY A 361 16.93 37.13 7.76
N ILE A 362 15.89 36.33 7.42
CA ILE A 362 14.54 36.44 8.01
C ILE A 362 14.34 35.39 9.13
N VAL A 363 14.82 34.19 8.90
CA VAL A 363 14.75 33.07 9.87
C VAL A 363 16.15 32.56 10.18
N SER A 364 16.29 31.78 11.28
CA SER A 364 17.61 31.24 11.68
C SER A 364 18.15 30.28 10.64
N SER A 365 19.49 30.24 10.50
CA SER A 365 20.18 29.30 9.60
C SER A 365 19.79 27.85 9.87
N LYS A 366 19.62 27.48 11.13
CA LYS A 366 19.16 26.14 11.53
C LYS A 366 17.76 25.80 10.98
N THR A 367 16.85 26.77 10.93
CA THR A 367 15.51 26.59 10.34
C THR A 367 15.59 26.45 8.82
N ILE A 368 16.51 27.17 8.16
CA ILE A 368 16.73 27.06 6.73
C ILE A 368 17.28 25.67 6.40
N LEU A 369 18.34 25.23 7.09
CA LEU A 369 18.95 23.92 6.90
C LEU A 369 17.95 22.78 7.12
N LYS A 370 17.12 22.88 8.16
CA LYS A 370 16.06 21.87 8.44
C LYS A 370 15.05 21.71 7.30
N ASN A 371 14.79 22.76 6.54
CA ASN A 371 13.81 22.76 5.46
C ASN A 371 14.44 22.69 4.06
N HIS A 372 15.77 22.68 3.98
CA HIS A 372 16.47 22.62 2.70
C HIS A 372 16.40 21.20 2.11
N PRO A 373 16.00 21.01 0.84
CA PRO A 373 15.73 19.68 0.27
C PRO A 373 16.96 18.76 0.19
N PHE A 374 18.16 19.31 0.21
CA PHE A 374 19.42 18.54 0.09
C PHE A 374 20.09 18.27 1.45
N VAL A 375 19.52 18.73 2.57
CA VAL A 375 20.10 18.52 3.91
C VAL A 375 19.42 17.34 4.58
N GLU A 376 20.14 16.24 4.78
CA GLU A 376 19.66 15.04 5.48
C GLU A 376 19.81 15.16 7.00
N SER A 377 20.93 15.71 7.45
CA SER A 377 21.22 15.92 8.87
C SER A 377 21.69 17.36 9.13
N VAL A 378 20.90 18.10 9.90
CA VAL A 378 21.22 19.49 10.24
C VAL A 378 22.51 19.61 11.04
N GLU A 379 22.73 18.67 11.97
CA GLU A 379 23.95 18.67 12.82
C GLU A 379 25.22 18.38 12.01
N GLN A 380 25.13 17.49 11.02
CA GLN A 380 26.24 17.20 10.14
C GLN A 380 26.54 18.39 9.22
N GLU A 381 25.54 18.98 8.62
CA GLU A 381 25.65 20.13 7.73
C GLU A 381 26.19 21.37 8.50
N GLU A 382 25.73 21.60 9.73
CA GLU A 382 26.28 22.67 10.58
C GLU A 382 27.79 22.47 10.86
N ARG A 383 28.24 21.21 11.04
CA ARG A 383 29.68 20.92 11.26
C ARG A 383 30.51 21.12 9.97
N GLU A 384 29.97 20.69 8.84
CA GLU A 384 30.66 20.85 7.53
C GLU A 384 30.77 22.33 7.16
N LEU A 385 29.71 23.11 7.30
CA LEU A 385 29.72 24.56 7.12
C LEU A 385 30.68 25.29 8.08
N ALA A 386 30.79 24.83 9.31
CA ALA A 386 31.74 25.40 10.29
C ALA A 386 33.21 25.08 9.89
N HIS A 387 33.44 23.87 9.38
CA HIS A 387 34.76 23.47 8.90
C HIS A 387 35.17 24.22 7.62
N GLU A 388 34.27 24.41 6.66
CA GLU A 388 34.52 25.21 5.44
C GLU A 388 34.88 26.66 5.80
N LYS A 389 34.12 27.30 6.69
CA LYS A 389 34.42 28.66 7.17
C LYS A 389 35.79 28.78 7.83
N SER A 390 36.18 27.79 8.63
CA SER A 390 37.53 27.79 9.26
C SER A 390 38.66 27.62 8.22
N THR A 391 38.41 26.87 7.15
CA THR A 391 39.38 26.63 6.08
C THR A 391 39.51 27.83 5.15
N ASP A 392 38.42 28.57 4.91
CA ASP A 392 38.43 29.81 4.11
C ASP A 392 39.17 30.94 4.84
N ASP A 393 39.02 31.06 6.16
CA ASP A 393 39.78 32.04 6.96
C ASP A 393 41.29 31.75 6.98
N ASP A 394 41.72 30.47 6.85
CA ASP A 394 43.12 30.09 6.76
C ASP A 394 43.76 30.31 5.36
N VAL A 395 42.95 30.39 4.29
CA VAL A 395 43.46 30.50 2.91
C VAL A 395 43.62 31.98 2.47
N PHE A 396 42.87 32.90 3.06
CA PHE A 396 42.97 34.35 2.80
C PHE A 396 43.09 35.15 4.11
N PRO A 397 44.30 35.33 4.66
CA PRO A 397 44.47 36.30 5.73
C PRO A 397 44.26 37.69 5.13
N LEU A 398 43.12 38.33 5.40
CA LEU A 398 42.90 39.72 5.10
C LEU A 398 43.91 40.53 5.88
N GLU A 399 44.92 41.08 5.20
CA GLU A 399 45.80 42.14 5.73
C GLU A 399 44.88 43.30 6.18
N ARG A 400 44.70 43.40 7.50
CA ARG A 400 44.09 44.59 8.08
C ARG A 400 45.09 45.74 7.91
N GLU A 401 44.83 46.65 7.00
CA GLU A 401 45.51 47.94 6.99
C GLU A 401 45.41 48.59 8.37
N PRO A 402 46.54 49.10 8.92
CA PRO A 402 46.51 49.74 10.20
C PRO A 402 45.74 51.08 10.07
N ALA A 403 44.85 51.31 11.02
CA ALA A 403 44.10 52.54 11.14
C ALA A 403 45.08 53.73 11.20
N LYS A 404 44.98 54.68 10.24
CA LYS A 404 45.70 55.95 10.28
C LYS A 404 45.21 56.71 11.48
N GLU A 405 46.15 56.98 12.44
CA GLU A 405 45.99 57.94 13.51
C GLU A 405 45.65 59.32 12.91
N ALA A 406 44.55 59.88 13.34
CA ALA A 406 44.20 61.27 13.01
C ALA A 406 45.11 62.19 13.82
N GLU A 407 46.05 62.89 13.17
CA GLU A 407 46.76 64.03 13.75
C GLU A 407 45.77 65.11 14.06
N GLU A 408 45.70 65.49 15.35
CA GLU A 408 45.21 66.76 15.81
C GLU A 408 46.19 67.87 15.32
N GLY A 409 45.73 68.71 14.50
CA GLY A 409 46.41 69.95 14.07
C GLY A 409 45.50 71.12 14.34
N GLY A 410 45.78 71.79 15.42
CA GLY A 410 45.14 73.06 15.76
C GLY A 410 45.74 74.22 15.00
N GLY A 411 45.05 75.33 14.99
CA GLY A 411 45.57 76.69 14.56
C GLY A 411 44.53 77.50 13.83
N GLN A 412 43.82 78.29 14.50
CA GLN A 412 43.83 79.74 14.63
C GLN A 412 43.77 80.58 13.34
N ASP A 413 42.82 81.53 13.40
CA ASP A 413 42.77 82.89 12.86
C ASP A 413 42.44 83.12 11.35
N VAL A 414 41.37 83.71 11.07
CA VAL A 414 40.93 85.11 10.94
C VAL A 414 39.50 85.21 10.42
#